data_b0d01d44e93b6f8a054b710457e2e823
#
_entry.id   b0d01d44e93b6f8a054b710457e2e823
#
_cell.length_a   1.000
_cell.length_b   1.000
_cell.length_c   1.000
_cell.angle_alpha   90.00
_cell.angle_beta   90.00
_cell.angle_gamma   90.00
#
_symmetry.space_group_name_H-M   'P 1'
#
loop_
_entity.id
_entity.type
_entity.pdbx_description
1 polymer ?
#
loop_
_entity_poly.entity_id
_entity_poly.type
_entity_poly.pdbx_seq_one_letter_code
_entity_poly.pdbx_strand_id
1 'polypeptide(L)'
;MPKIVVVGAVAGGATCASQIRRLDKESDIIIFEKDRDMSFANCALPYVIGEVVEDRKYALAYTPEKFYDRKQITVKTYHEVIAINDERQTVTVLNRKTNEQFEESYDKLILSPGASANSLGFESDITFTLRNLEDTDAIDQFIKANQVDKVLVIGAGYVSLEVLENLYERGLHPTLIHRSDKINKLMDADMNQPILDELDKREIPYRLNEEIDAINGNEITFKSGKVEHYDMIIEGVGTHPNSKFIESSNIKLDRKGFIPVNDKFETNIPNIYAIGDIATSHYRHVDLPASVPLAWGAHRAASIVAEQIAGNDTIEFKGFLGNNIVKFFDYTFASVGVKPNELKQFDYKMVEVTQGAHANYYPGNSPLHLRVYYDTSNRQILRAAAVGKEGADKRIDVLSMAMMNQLTVDELTEFEVAYAPPYSHPKDLINMIGYKAK
;
A
#
# COMPACT_ATOMS: atom_id res chain seq x y z
N MET A 1 -27.08 -11.52 -21.66
CA MET A 1 -26.51 -10.73 -20.55
C MET A 1 -25.01 -10.94 -20.56
N PRO A 2 -24.22 -9.89 -20.55
CA PRO A 2 -22.76 -10.06 -20.54
C PRO A 2 -22.32 -10.76 -19.25
N LYS A 3 -21.34 -11.63 -19.38
CA LYS A 3 -20.72 -12.35 -18.29
C LYS A 3 -19.41 -11.67 -17.89
N ILE A 4 -19.32 -11.27 -16.64
CA ILE A 4 -18.19 -10.51 -16.10
C ILE A 4 -17.48 -11.39 -15.07
N VAL A 5 -16.23 -11.73 -15.34
CA VAL A 5 -15.39 -12.46 -14.43
C VAL A 5 -14.41 -11.49 -13.75
N VAL A 6 -14.31 -11.59 -12.43
CA VAL A 6 -13.38 -10.79 -11.62
C VAL A 6 -12.41 -11.73 -10.89
N VAL A 7 -11.12 -11.46 -11.00
CA VAL A 7 -10.07 -12.20 -10.30
C VAL A 7 -9.61 -11.39 -9.09
N GLY A 8 -9.84 -11.93 -7.89
CA GLY A 8 -9.55 -11.28 -6.62
C GLY A 8 -10.76 -10.52 -6.05
N ALA A 9 -11.02 -10.71 -4.77
CA ALA A 9 -12.23 -10.21 -4.08
C ALA A 9 -11.93 -9.21 -2.94
N VAL A 10 -10.77 -8.54 -2.95
CA VAL A 10 -10.43 -7.56 -1.90
C VAL A 10 -10.73 -6.14 -2.42
N ALA A 11 -9.86 -5.15 -2.19
CA ALA A 11 -10.16 -3.73 -2.42
C ALA A 11 -10.63 -3.41 -3.85
N GLY A 12 -9.88 -3.82 -4.88
CA GLY A 12 -10.18 -3.51 -6.27
C GLY A 12 -11.37 -4.31 -6.80
N GLY A 13 -11.28 -5.65 -6.76
CA GLY A 13 -12.27 -6.53 -7.39
C GLY A 13 -13.66 -6.45 -6.77
N ALA A 14 -13.77 -6.52 -5.44
CA ALA A 14 -15.08 -6.40 -4.77
C ALA A 14 -15.72 -5.03 -4.99
N THR A 15 -14.91 -3.95 -5.01
CA THR A 15 -15.40 -2.60 -5.30
C THR A 15 -15.85 -2.49 -6.76
N CYS A 16 -15.07 -3.00 -7.71
CA CYS A 16 -15.40 -2.97 -9.14
C CYS A 16 -16.71 -3.70 -9.41
N ALA A 17 -16.84 -4.95 -8.94
CA ALA A 17 -18.06 -5.74 -9.07
C ALA A 17 -19.28 -5.03 -8.48
N SER A 18 -19.12 -4.42 -7.29
CA SER A 18 -20.19 -3.65 -6.64
C SER A 18 -20.59 -2.41 -7.43
N GLN A 19 -19.63 -1.71 -8.04
CA GLN A 19 -19.88 -0.53 -8.87
C GLN A 19 -20.59 -0.94 -10.18
N ILE A 20 -20.10 -1.99 -10.85
CA ILE A 20 -20.74 -2.53 -12.05
C ILE A 20 -22.20 -2.88 -11.75
N ARG A 21 -22.49 -3.66 -10.71
CA ARG A 21 -23.86 -4.03 -10.32
C ARG A 21 -24.74 -2.82 -10.01
N ARG A 22 -24.18 -1.71 -9.58
CA ARG A 22 -24.92 -0.46 -9.34
C ARG A 22 -25.38 0.17 -10.64
N LEU A 23 -24.54 0.13 -11.67
CA LEU A 23 -24.77 0.72 -13.00
C LEU A 23 -25.51 -0.25 -13.93
N ASP A 24 -25.19 -1.54 -13.86
CA ASP A 24 -25.77 -2.62 -14.66
C ASP A 24 -26.42 -3.68 -13.74
N LYS A 25 -27.74 -3.80 -13.83
CA LYS A 25 -28.54 -4.74 -13.01
C LYS A 25 -28.63 -6.14 -13.61
N GLU A 26 -28.26 -6.29 -14.88
CA GLU A 26 -28.56 -7.49 -15.68
C GLU A 26 -27.35 -8.40 -15.89
N SER A 27 -26.13 -7.85 -15.89
CA SER A 27 -24.91 -8.64 -16.10
C SER A 27 -24.75 -9.76 -15.08
N ASP A 28 -24.29 -10.92 -15.54
CA ASP A 28 -23.85 -12.02 -14.66
C ASP A 28 -22.42 -11.71 -14.16
N ILE A 29 -22.27 -11.54 -12.85
CA ILE A 29 -20.98 -11.16 -12.24
C ILE A 29 -20.54 -12.26 -11.28
N ILE A 30 -19.36 -12.84 -11.54
CA ILE A 30 -18.72 -13.82 -10.69
C ILE A 30 -17.31 -13.35 -10.29
N ILE A 31 -16.98 -13.52 -9.02
CA ILE A 31 -15.64 -13.23 -8.49
C ILE A 31 -14.99 -14.54 -8.04
N PHE A 32 -13.76 -14.77 -8.47
CA PHE A 32 -12.91 -15.84 -7.96
C PHE A 32 -11.87 -15.28 -7.02
N GLU A 33 -11.84 -15.80 -5.78
CA GLU A 33 -10.89 -15.46 -4.74
C GLU A 33 -10.14 -16.71 -4.30
N LYS A 34 -8.80 -16.65 -4.33
CA LYS A 34 -7.96 -17.80 -3.99
C LYS A 34 -7.97 -18.13 -2.49
N ASP A 35 -8.13 -17.11 -1.64
CA ASP A 35 -8.07 -17.22 -0.19
C ASP A 35 -9.47 -17.39 0.42
N ARG A 36 -9.52 -17.59 1.74
CA ARG A 36 -10.77 -17.77 2.51
C ARG A 36 -11.61 -16.52 2.57
N ASP A 37 -10.97 -15.39 2.79
CA ASP A 37 -11.64 -14.14 3.13
C ASP A 37 -11.69 -13.18 1.92
N MET A 38 -12.81 -12.49 1.80
CA MET A 38 -13.00 -11.44 0.81
C MET A 38 -13.22 -10.09 1.48
N SER A 39 -13.03 -9.00 0.71
CA SER A 39 -13.45 -7.64 1.11
C SER A 39 -13.00 -7.25 2.52
N PHE A 40 -11.73 -7.41 2.81
CA PHE A 40 -11.12 -7.01 4.07
C PHE A 40 -10.17 -5.82 3.91
N ALA A 41 -9.89 -5.14 5.01
CA ALA A 41 -8.98 -4.02 5.08
C ALA A 41 -7.53 -4.50 5.32
N ASN A 42 -6.71 -4.57 4.26
CA ASN A 42 -5.29 -4.95 4.37
C ASN A 42 -4.51 -4.06 5.37
N CYS A 43 -4.83 -2.76 5.43
CA CYS A 43 -4.19 -1.83 6.36
C CYS A 43 -4.54 -2.07 7.83
N ALA A 44 -5.57 -2.89 8.13
CA ALA A 44 -5.93 -3.25 9.49
C ALA A 44 -5.10 -4.41 10.06
N LEU A 45 -4.41 -5.19 9.21
CA LEU A 45 -3.74 -6.43 9.62
C LEU A 45 -2.70 -6.23 10.73
N PRO A 46 -1.78 -5.25 10.68
CA PRO A 46 -0.86 -4.97 11.78
C PRO A 46 -1.59 -4.63 13.09
N TYR A 47 -2.67 -3.86 13.00
CA TYR A 47 -3.47 -3.41 14.14
C TYR A 47 -4.32 -4.53 14.76
N VAL A 48 -4.70 -5.55 13.97
CA VAL A 48 -5.32 -6.79 14.51
C VAL A 48 -4.28 -7.60 15.27
N ILE A 49 -3.04 -7.72 14.75
CA ILE A 49 -1.93 -8.38 15.47
C ILE A 49 -1.64 -7.68 16.80
N GLY A 50 -1.65 -6.36 16.81
CA GLY A 50 -1.44 -5.53 18.01
C GLY A 50 -2.63 -5.46 18.97
N GLU A 51 -3.75 -6.13 18.66
CA GLU A 51 -5.00 -6.08 19.42
C GLU A 51 -5.61 -4.65 19.55
N VAL A 52 -5.11 -3.68 18.74
CA VAL A 52 -5.72 -2.34 18.61
C VAL A 52 -7.09 -2.45 17.93
N VAL A 53 -7.21 -3.33 16.96
CA VAL A 53 -8.49 -3.79 16.41
C VAL A 53 -8.86 -5.06 17.18
N GLU A 54 -9.75 -4.92 18.15
CA GLU A 54 -10.09 -5.93 19.16
C GLU A 54 -10.60 -7.27 18.57
N ASP A 55 -11.25 -7.23 17.42
CA ASP A 55 -11.81 -8.42 16.78
C ASP A 55 -11.56 -8.34 15.26
N ARG A 56 -10.94 -9.37 14.73
CA ARG A 56 -10.71 -9.60 13.30
C ARG A 56 -11.93 -9.29 12.41
N LYS A 57 -13.14 -9.53 12.91
CA LYS A 57 -14.38 -9.24 12.15
C LYS A 57 -14.53 -7.76 11.77
N TYR A 58 -13.92 -6.84 12.51
CA TYR A 58 -13.94 -5.41 12.16
C TYR A 58 -13.07 -5.07 10.94
N ALA A 59 -12.08 -5.92 10.62
CA ALA A 59 -11.32 -5.81 9.39
C ALA A 59 -12.05 -6.39 8.18
N LEU A 60 -13.13 -7.17 8.37
CA LEU A 60 -13.89 -7.87 7.33
C LEU A 60 -15.17 -7.09 6.99
N ALA A 61 -15.28 -6.56 5.77
CA ALA A 61 -16.47 -5.82 5.36
C ALA A 61 -17.63 -6.72 4.93
N TYR A 62 -17.35 -7.79 4.19
CA TYR A 62 -18.34 -8.72 3.67
C TYR A 62 -17.86 -10.17 3.73
N THR A 63 -18.81 -11.10 3.95
CA THR A 63 -18.68 -12.51 3.59
C THR A 63 -19.30 -12.75 2.21
N PRO A 64 -18.99 -13.87 1.52
CA PRO A 64 -19.58 -14.20 0.22
C PRO A 64 -21.12 -14.20 0.25
N GLU A 65 -21.73 -14.75 1.29
CA GLU A 65 -23.19 -14.83 1.46
C GLU A 65 -23.81 -13.44 1.58
N LYS A 66 -23.29 -12.61 2.50
CA LYS A 66 -23.75 -11.22 2.69
C LYS A 66 -23.56 -10.38 1.43
N PHE A 67 -22.49 -10.64 0.66
CA PHE A 67 -22.24 -9.95 -0.58
C PHE A 67 -23.24 -10.34 -1.66
N TYR A 68 -23.56 -11.64 -1.77
CA TYR A 68 -24.61 -12.15 -2.66
C TYR A 68 -25.97 -11.57 -2.29
N ASP A 69 -26.37 -11.65 -1.01
CA ASP A 69 -27.69 -11.17 -0.55
C ASP A 69 -27.91 -9.69 -0.87
N ARG A 70 -26.86 -8.88 -0.75
CA ARG A 70 -26.95 -7.42 -0.96
C ARG A 70 -26.75 -6.97 -2.40
N LYS A 71 -25.97 -7.71 -3.18
CA LYS A 71 -25.48 -7.28 -4.49
C LYS A 71 -25.89 -8.20 -5.62
N GLN A 72 -26.33 -9.42 -5.34
CA GLN A 72 -26.57 -10.46 -6.35
C GLN A 72 -25.31 -10.71 -7.20
N ILE A 73 -24.16 -10.82 -6.53
CA ILE A 73 -22.86 -11.12 -7.11
C ILE A 73 -22.33 -12.39 -6.47
N THR A 74 -22.02 -13.40 -7.28
CA THR A 74 -21.46 -14.65 -6.81
C THR A 74 -19.98 -14.49 -6.49
N VAL A 75 -19.55 -14.86 -5.29
CA VAL A 75 -18.13 -14.90 -4.91
C VAL A 75 -17.78 -16.33 -4.53
N LYS A 76 -16.79 -16.88 -5.23
CA LYS A 76 -16.23 -18.21 -4.94
C LYS A 76 -14.85 -18.05 -4.29
N THR A 77 -14.80 -18.19 -2.96
CA THR A 77 -13.55 -18.26 -2.20
C THR A 77 -12.91 -19.64 -2.34
N TYR A 78 -11.58 -19.73 -2.10
CA TYR A 78 -10.76 -20.92 -2.38
C TYR A 78 -10.78 -21.34 -3.86
N HIS A 79 -11.06 -20.39 -4.77
CA HIS A 79 -11.05 -20.60 -6.21
C HIS A 79 -9.99 -19.71 -6.85
N GLU A 80 -8.89 -20.31 -7.24
CA GLU A 80 -7.74 -19.63 -7.81
C GLU A 80 -7.81 -19.66 -9.34
N VAL A 81 -7.74 -18.51 -9.99
CA VAL A 81 -7.53 -18.44 -11.43
C VAL A 81 -6.06 -18.72 -11.70
N ILE A 82 -5.78 -19.81 -12.40
CA ILE A 82 -4.43 -20.33 -12.65
C ILE A 82 -3.95 -20.15 -14.09
N ALA A 83 -4.84 -19.81 -15.03
CA ALA A 83 -4.51 -19.51 -16.41
C ALA A 83 -5.59 -18.66 -17.08
N ILE A 84 -5.21 -17.92 -18.12
CA ILE A 84 -6.10 -17.13 -18.98
C ILE A 84 -5.87 -17.60 -20.44
N ASN A 85 -6.97 -17.83 -21.14
CA ASN A 85 -6.97 -17.98 -22.60
C ASN A 85 -7.75 -16.80 -23.18
N ASP A 86 -7.05 -15.78 -23.63
CA ASP A 86 -7.65 -14.54 -24.15
C ASP A 86 -8.28 -14.72 -25.54
N GLU A 87 -7.83 -15.69 -26.35
CA GLU A 87 -8.42 -16.02 -27.64
C GLU A 87 -9.78 -16.70 -27.50
N ARG A 88 -9.92 -17.63 -26.53
CA ARG A 88 -11.18 -18.33 -26.23
C ARG A 88 -12.05 -17.58 -25.23
N GLN A 89 -11.56 -16.49 -24.67
CA GLN A 89 -12.20 -15.73 -23.59
C GLN A 89 -12.61 -16.62 -22.42
N THR A 90 -11.67 -17.45 -21.92
CA THR A 90 -11.86 -18.32 -20.75
C THR A 90 -10.76 -18.13 -19.73
N VAL A 91 -11.08 -18.37 -18.46
CA VAL A 91 -10.12 -18.54 -17.39
C VAL A 91 -10.18 -19.98 -16.87
N THR A 92 -9.02 -20.56 -16.54
CA THR A 92 -8.95 -21.84 -15.84
C THR A 92 -8.92 -21.59 -14.34
N VAL A 93 -9.85 -22.20 -13.63
CA VAL A 93 -10.04 -22.00 -12.18
C VAL A 93 -9.74 -23.31 -11.46
N LEU A 94 -8.89 -23.25 -10.43
CA LEU A 94 -8.59 -24.31 -9.50
C LEU A 94 -9.38 -24.13 -8.20
N ASN A 95 -10.22 -25.10 -7.85
CA ASN A 95 -10.79 -25.18 -6.51
C ASN A 95 -9.71 -25.73 -5.54
N ARG A 96 -9.15 -24.87 -4.70
CA ARG A 96 -8.07 -25.21 -3.76
C ARG A 96 -8.47 -26.21 -2.65
N LYS A 97 -9.77 -26.45 -2.45
CA LYS A 97 -10.26 -27.44 -1.48
C LYS A 97 -10.37 -28.84 -2.07
N THR A 98 -10.82 -28.94 -3.33
CA THR A 98 -11.06 -30.23 -3.99
C THR A 98 -9.97 -30.61 -4.99
N ASN A 99 -9.09 -29.67 -5.36
CA ASN A 99 -8.11 -29.76 -6.45
C ASN A 99 -8.75 -29.97 -7.84
N GLU A 100 -10.04 -29.72 -7.99
CA GLU A 100 -10.74 -29.77 -9.28
C GLU A 100 -10.46 -28.51 -10.07
N GLN A 101 -10.29 -28.67 -11.38
CA GLN A 101 -10.13 -27.56 -12.32
C GLN A 101 -11.32 -27.50 -13.28
N PHE A 102 -11.71 -26.28 -13.64
CA PHE A 102 -12.74 -26.04 -14.65
C PHE A 102 -12.45 -24.75 -15.43
N GLU A 103 -13.04 -24.64 -16.62
CA GLU A 103 -13.00 -23.39 -17.39
C GLU A 103 -14.24 -22.56 -17.11
N GLU A 104 -14.06 -21.22 -17.03
CA GLU A 104 -15.12 -20.23 -16.93
C GLU A 104 -14.97 -19.22 -18.04
N SER A 105 -16.04 -19.03 -18.85
CA SER A 105 -16.03 -18.05 -19.94
C SER A 105 -16.36 -16.64 -19.46
N TYR A 106 -15.91 -15.63 -20.20
CA TYR A 106 -16.20 -14.23 -19.90
C TYR A 106 -16.42 -13.41 -21.17
N ASP A 107 -17.26 -12.37 -21.08
CA ASP A 107 -17.34 -11.28 -22.05
C ASP A 107 -16.42 -10.12 -21.61
N LYS A 108 -16.25 -9.92 -20.28
CA LYS A 108 -15.34 -8.96 -19.68
C LYS A 108 -14.56 -9.63 -18.55
N LEU A 109 -13.26 -9.34 -18.48
CA LEU A 109 -12.38 -9.87 -17.45
C LEU A 109 -11.72 -8.72 -16.67
N ILE A 110 -11.81 -8.77 -15.34
CA ILE A 110 -11.19 -7.77 -14.45
C ILE A 110 -10.14 -8.49 -13.60
N LEU A 111 -8.88 -8.09 -13.77
CA LEU A 111 -7.74 -8.63 -13.07
C LEU A 111 -7.41 -7.75 -11.85
N SER A 112 -7.68 -8.27 -10.66
CA SER A 112 -7.37 -7.63 -9.37
C SER A 112 -6.76 -8.62 -8.37
N PRO A 113 -5.79 -9.48 -8.81
CA PRO A 113 -5.23 -10.54 -7.97
C PRO A 113 -4.32 -10.00 -6.85
N GLY A 114 -4.03 -8.70 -6.87
CA GLY A 114 -3.15 -8.05 -5.90
C GLY A 114 -1.67 -8.48 -6.05
N ALA A 115 -0.99 -8.51 -4.91
CA ALA A 115 0.41 -8.90 -4.78
C ALA A 115 0.57 -9.89 -3.63
N SER A 116 1.63 -10.68 -3.63
CA SER A 116 2.02 -11.56 -2.53
C SER A 116 3.25 -11.00 -1.80
N ALA A 117 3.38 -11.30 -0.51
CA ALA A 117 4.59 -11.00 0.22
C ALA A 117 5.77 -11.82 -0.32
N ASN A 118 6.95 -11.19 -0.34
CA ASN A 118 8.20 -11.91 -0.58
C ASN A 118 8.62 -12.64 0.69
N SER A 119 9.24 -13.81 0.52
CA SER A 119 9.96 -14.52 1.56
C SER A 119 11.45 -14.63 1.21
N LEU A 120 12.28 -14.73 2.23
CA LEU A 120 13.71 -15.00 2.08
C LEU A 120 13.98 -16.47 1.71
N GLY A 121 12.96 -17.33 1.82
CA GLY A 121 13.04 -18.74 1.40
C GLY A 121 13.68 -19.68 2.44
N PHE A 122 13.81 -19.24 3.69
CA PHE A 122 14.21 -20.13 4.77
C PHE A 122 13.04 -21.04 5.18
N GLU A 123 13.27 -22.35 5.20
CA GLU A 123 12.29 -23.30 5.75
C GLU A 123 12.31 -23.19 7.29
N SER A 124 11.20 -22.75 7.88
CA SER A 124 11.10 -22.52 9.32
C SER A 124 9.64 -22.47 9.78
N ASP A 125 9.32 -23.16 10.86
CA ASP A 125 7.99 -23.19 11.47
C ASP A 125 7.66 -21.90 12.27
N ILE A 126 8.67 -21.05 12.51
CA ILE A 126 8.52 -19.78 13.27
C ILE A 126 8.51 -18.55 12.36
N THR A 127 8.58 -18.71 11.04
CA THR A 127 8.69 -17.61 10.07
C THR A 127 7.34 -17.35 9.40
N PHE A 128 6.93 -16.09 9.41
CA PHE A 128 5.64 -15.61 8.88
C PHE A 128 5.85 -14.42 7.96
N THR A 129 4.95 -14.31 6.98
CA THR A 129 4.71 -13.08 6.21
C THR A 129 3.36 -12.50 6.61
N LEU A 130 3.08 -11.25 6.22
CA LEU A 130 1.80 -10.60 6.48
C LEU A 130 1.23 -9.99 5.20
N ARG A 131 0.15 -10.58 4.69
CA ARG A 131 -0.53 -10.08 3.48
C ARG A 131 -2.04 -10.15 3.54
N ASN A 132 -2.61 -11.14 4.22
CA ASN A 132 -4.04 -11.38 4.30
C ASN A 132 -4.51 -11.72 5.74
N LEU A 133 -5.80 -11.98 5.91
CA LEU A 133 -6.35 -12.33 7.23
C LEU A 133 -5.94 -13.73 7.70
N GLU A 134 -5.64 -14.65 6.79
CA GLU A 134 -5.14 -15.98 7.15
C GLU A 134 -3.74 -15.90 7.75
N ASP A 135 -2.87 -15.04 7.19
CA ASP A 135 -1.55 -14.76 7.77
C ASP A 135 -1.69 -14.15 9.18
N THR A 136 -2.62 -13.19 9.33
CA THR A 136 -2.89 -12.55 10.63
C THR A 136 -3.37 -13.57 11.66
N ASP A 137 -4.30 -14.45 11.28
CA ASP A 137 -4.80 -15.51 12.13
C ASP A 137 -3.69 -16.48 12.54
N ALA A 138 -2.80 -16.86 11.59
CA ALA A 138 -1.68 -17.75 11.86
C ALA A 138 -0.68 -17.12 12.85
N ILE A 139 -0.33 -15.84 12.66
CA ILE A 139 0.54 -15.10 13.57
C ILE A 139 -0.07 -15.01 14.97
N ASP A 140 -1.33 -14.60 15.06
CA ASP A 140 -2.02 -14.43 16.35
C ASP A 140 -2.15 -15.76 17.11
N GLN A 141 -2.53 -16.83 16.41
CA GLN A 141 -2.59 -18.18 16.96
C GLN A 141 -1.23 -18.67 17.43
N PHE A 142 -0.17 -18.42 16.65
CA PHE A 142 1.19 -18.79 17.00
C PHE A 142 1.67 -18.08 18.26
N ILE A 143 1.44 -16.76 18.36
CA ILE A 143 1.76 -15.96 19.56
C ILE A 143 1.07 -16.55 20.79
N LYS A 144 -0.23 -16.85 20.71
CA LYS A 144 -1.04 -17.36 21.84
C LYS A 144 -0.65 -18.78 22.25
N ALA A 145 -0.34 -19.65 21.27
CA ALA A 145 -0.03 -21.05 21.53
C ALA A 145 1.39 -21.30 22.07
N ASN A 146 2.37 -20.46 21.69
CA ASN A 146 3.78 -20.72 21.95
C ASN A 146 4.41 -19.76 22.99
N GLN A 147 3.60 -18.92 23.66
CA GLN A 147 4.10 -17.95 24.65
C GLN A 147 5.25 -17.10 24.07
N VAL A 148 5.07 -16.61 22.83
CA VAL A 148 6.05 -15.79 22.11
C VAL A 148 6.40 -14.54 22.92
N ASP A 149 7.70 -14.28 23.07
CA ASP A 149 8.25 -13.09 23.71
C ASP A 149 9.13 -12.29 22.74
N LYS A 150 10.15 -12.93 22.17
CA LYS A 150 11.13 -12.31 21.28
C LYS A 150 10.77 -12.49 19.82
N VAL A 151 10.55 -11.39 19.10
CA VAL A 151 10.17 -11.42 17.69
C VAL A 151 11.23 -10.73 16.85
N LEU A 152 11.70 -11.38 15.78
CA LEU A 152 12.55 -10.76 14.79
C LEU A 152 11.70 -10.21 13.64
N VAL A 153 11.73 -8.91 13.42
CA VAL A 153 11.07 -8.23 12.30
C VAL A 153 12.12 -7.90 11.22
N ILE A 154 11.95 -8.45 10.03
CA ILE A 154 12.89 -8.30 8.92
C ILE A 154 12.32 -7.33 7.88
N GLY A 155 13.08 -6.28 7.59
CA GLY A 155 12.68 -5.22 6.69
C GLY A 155 12.29 -3.94 7.44
N ALA A 156 12.38 -2.80 6.77
CA ALA A 156 12.06 -1.48 7.34
C ALA A 156 11.17 -0.66 6.40
N GLY A 157 10.23 -1.33 5.73
CA GLY A 157 9.12 -0.73 5.00
C GLY A 157 7.91 -0.46 5.92
N TYR A 158 6.83 0.10 5.38
CA TYR A 158 5.62 0.46 6.14
C TYR A 158 5.08 -0.70 6.97
N VAL A 159 4.84 -1.84 6.33
CA VAL A 159 4.26 -3.00 7.01
C VAL A 159 5.14 -3.46 8.17
N SER A 160 6.47 -3.51 7.97
CA SER A 160 7.41 -3.91 9.03
C SER A 160 7.40 -2.95 10.21
N LEU A 161 7.35 -1.64 9.94
CA LEU A 161 7.31 -0.62 11.00
C LEU A 161 5.99 -0.68 11.78
N GLU A 162 4.85 -0.79 11.08
CA GLU A 162 3.54 -0.94 11.72
C GLU A 162 3.44 -2.25 12.53
N VAL A 163 3.93 -3.37 11.99
CA VAL A 163 3.98 -4.65 12.71
C VAL A 163 4.85 -4.55 13.96
N LEU A 164 6.04 -3.95 13.84
CA LEU A 164 6.97 -3.79 14.96
C LEU A 164 6.34 -2.96 16.09
N GLU A 165 5.73 -1.80 15.75
CA GLU A 165 5.00 -0.97 16.72
C GLU A 165 3.91 -1.78 17.41
N ASN A 166 3.08 -2.48 16.65
CA ASN A 166 1.93 -3.22 17.17
C ASN A 166 2.35 -4.43 18.03
N LEU A 167 3.45 -5.12 17.69
CA LEU A 167 4.01 -6.17 18.54
C LEU A 167 4.55 -5.60 19.87
N TYR A 168 5.24 -4.46 19.82
CA TYR A 168 5.74 -3.79 21.01
C TYR A 168 4.59 -3.34 21.94
N GLU A 169 3.57 -2.70 21.39
CA GLU A 169 2.39 -2.25 22.15
C GLU A 169 1.57 -3.44 22.72
N ARG A 170 1.64 -4.60 22.09
CA ARG A 170 1.08 -5.86 22.60
C ARG A 170 1.90 -6.44 23.76
N GLY A 171 3.07 -5.87 24.10
CA GLY A 171 3.95 -6.30 25.18
C GLY A 171 4.99 -7.35 24.80
N LEU A 172 5.23 -7.56 23.50
CA LEU A 172 6.30 -8.41 23.00
C LEU A 172 7.61 -7.62 22.85
N HIS A 173 8.73 -8.32 22.67
CA HIS A 173 10.06 -7.73 22.51
C HIS A 173 10.56 -7.87 21.06
N PRO A 174 10.13 -6.98 20.14
CA PRO A 174 10.57 -7.03 18.74
C PRO A 174 12.00 -6.52 18.59
N THR A 175 12.74 -7.10 17.64
CA THR A 175 14.03 -6.61 17.15
C THR A 175 13.89 -6.34 15.66
N LEU A 176 14.33 -5.16 15.18
CA LEU A 176 14.33 -4.81 13.76
C LEU A 176 15.66 -5.15 13.12
N ILE A 177 15.63 -5.86 11.97
CA ILE A 177 16.81 -5.93 11.10
C ILE A 177 16.48 -5.46 9.70
N HIS A 178 17.46 -4.83 9.07
CA HIS A 178 17.34 -4.41 7.67
C HIS A 178 18.66 -4.51 6.92
N ARG A 179 18.60 -5.03 5.68
CA ARG A 179 19.78 -5.29 4.83
C ARG A 179 20.54 -4.04 4.37
N SER A 180 20.02 -2.85 4.59
CA SER A 180 20.66 -1.57 4.24
C SER A 180 20.42 -0.52 5.33
N ASP A 181 21.06 0.63 5.18
CA ASP A 181 20.83 1.81 6.00
C ASP A 181 19.56 2.62 5.59
N LYS A 182 18.91 2.25 4.50
CA LYS A 182 17.79 2.99 3.91
C LYS A 182 16.45 2.47 4.40
N ILE A 183 16.05 2.88 5.59
CA ILE A 183 14.71 2.61 6.14
C ILE A 183 13.67 3.49 5.46
N ASN A 184 12.41 3.06 5.45
CA ASN A 184 11.26 3.80 4.91
C ASN A 184 11.56 4.55 3.59
N LYS A 185 11.80 3.81 2.52
CA LYS A 185 12.29 4.33 1.21
C LYS A 185 11.37 5.32 0.51
N LEU A 186 10.15 5.54 1.01
CA LEU A 186 9.23 6.55 0.49
C LEU A 186 9.48 7.94 1.12
N MET A 187 10.31 8.01 2.18
CA MET A 187 10.81 9.25 2.76
C MET A 187 12.25 9.51 2.34
N ASP A 188 12.69 10.74 2.45
CA ASP A 188 14.08 11.12 2.32
C ASP A 188 14.87 10.55 3.51
N ALA A 189 16.09 10.08 3.28
CA ALA A 189 16.82 9.27 4.26
C ALA A 189 17.01 9.99 5.61
N ASP A 190 17.35 11.27 5.59
CA ASP A 190 17.55 12.10 6.79
C ASP A 190 16.25 12.42 7.54
N MET A 191 15.11 12.43 6.86
CA MET A 191 13.79 12.59 7.49
C MET A 191 13.32 11.35 8.25
N ASN A 192 14.03 10.23 8.14
CA ASN A 192 13.74 9.00 8.88
C ASN A 192 14.39 8.94 10.26
N GLN A 193 15.22 9.91 10.65
CA GLN A 193 15.89 9.90 11.96
C GLN A 193 14.90 9.69 13.12
N PRO A 194 13.70 10.27 13.15
CA PRO A 194 12.75 10.01 14.23
C PRO A 194 12.30 8.55 14.39
N ILE A 195 12.44 7.70 13.36
CA ILE A 195 12.21 6.25 13.50
C ILE A 195 13.27 5.64 14.42
N LEU A 196 14.54 5.95 14.21
CA LEU A 196 15.65 5.46 15.02
C LEU A 196 15.57 6.02 16.44
N ASP A 197 15.24 7.31 16.57
CA ASP A 197 15.08 7.97 17.88
C ASP A 197 13.95 7.31 18.72
N GLU A 198 12.85 6.90 18.08
CA GLU A 198 11.75 6.20 18.75
C GLU A 198 12.14 4.75 19.13
N LEU A 199 12.94 4.07 18.32
CA LEU A 199 13.48 2.75 18.67
C LEU A 199 14.43 2.85 19.87
N ASP A 200 15.36 3.80 19.86
CA ASP A 200 16.30 4.05 20.96
C ASP A 200 15.58 4.44 22.27
N LYS A 201 14.60 5.34 22.18
CA LYS A 201 13.79 5.80 23.32
C LYS A 201 13.03 4.67 24.02
N ARG A 202 12.61 3.64 23.24
CA ARG A 202 11.87 2.47 23.73
C ARG A 202 12.76 1.26 24.00
N GLU A 203 14.07 1.43 23.83
CA GLU A 203 15.05 0.35 23.98
C GLU A 203 14.75 -0.85 23.05
N ILE A 204 14.17 -0.58 21.87
CA ILE A 204 13.90 -1.60 20.86
C ILE A 204 15.16 -1.86 20.05
N PRO A 205 15.74 -3.08 20.10
CA PRO A 205 16.95 -3.37 19.37
C PRO A 205 16.75 -3.28 17.86
N TYR A 206 17.73 -2.69 17.15
CA TYR A 206 17.71 -2.70 15.69
C TYR A 206 19.12 -2.86 15.11
N ARG A 207 19.20 -3.43 13.91
CA ARG A 207 20.44 -3.55 13.15
C ARG A 207 20.18 -3.25 11.68
N LEU A 208 20.84 -2.21 11.21
CA LEU A 208 20.89 -1.87 9.79
C LEU A 208 22.12 -2.54 9.16
N ASN A 209 22.09 -2.76 7.84
CA ASN A 209 23.11 -3.49 7.10
C ASN A 209 23.34 -4.92 7.62
N GLU A 210 22.26 -5.56 8.10
CA GLU A 210 22.29 -6.92 8.61
C GLU A 210 21.33 -7.82 7.85
N GLU A 211 21.74 -9.06 7.61
CA GLU A 211 20.97 -10.08 6.94
C GLU A 211 21.06 -11.42 7.68
N ILE A 212 20.05 -12.26 7.53
CA ILE A 212 20.09 -13.65 8.00
C ILE A 212 20.97 -14.47 7.06
N ASP A 213 21.80 -15.33 7.66
CA ASP A 213 22.59 -16.34 6.98
C ASP A 213 21.92 -17.73 7.06
N ALA A 214 21.44 -18.11 8.26
CA ALA A 214 20.75 -19.37 8.49
C ALA A 214 19.71 -19.28 9.61
N ILE A 215 18.70 -20.15 9.54
CA ILE A 215 17.70 -20.38 10.57
C ILE A 215 17.75 -21.87 10.93
N ASN A 216 17.91 -22.20 12.22
CA ASN A 216 17.91 -23.55 12.75
C ASN A 216 16.97 -23.62 13.97
N GLY A 217 15.72 -23.98 13.75
CA GLY A 217 14.69 -23.85 14.77
C GLY A 217 14.49 -22.41 15.19
N ASN A 218 14.76 -22.08 16.46
CA ASN A 218 14.71 -20.72 17.01
C ASN A 218 16.08 -20.01 17.03
N GLU A 219 17.15 -20.68 16.60
CA GLU A 219 18.49 -20.10 16.52
C GLU A 219 18.69 -19.45 15.13
N ILE A 220 19.01 -18.15 15.15
CA ILE A 220 19.20 -17.34 13.95
C ILE A 220 20.67 -16.94 13.87
N THR A 221 21.33 -17.36 12.79
CA THR A 221 22.68 -16.92 12.44
C THR A 221 22.60 -15.76 11.47
N PHE A 222 23.28 -14.68 11.78
CA PHE A 222 23.36 -13.48 10.92
C PHE A 222 24.65 -13.49 10.10
N LYS A 223 24.66 -12.79 8.97
CA LYS A 223 25.88 -12.65 8.13
C LYS A 223 27.05 -12.00 8.85
N SER A 224 26.80 -11.20 9.88
CA SER A 224 27.83 -10.69 10.79
C SER A 224 28.52 -11.78 11.65
N GLY A 225 28.02 -13.01 11.62
CA GLY A 225 28.47 -14.13 12.48
C GLY A 225 27.82 -14.15 13.85
N LYS A 226 26.94 -13.19 14.18
CA LYS A 226 26.19 -13.19 15.43
C LYS A 226 25.13 -14.29 15.41
N VAL A 227 24.92 -14.94 16.56
CA VAL A 227 23.88 -15.94 16.75
C VAL A 227 22.95 -15.50 17.87
N GLU A 228 21.66 -15.53 17.62
CA GLU A 228 20.63 -15.15 18.60
C GLU A 228 19.42 -16.08 18.49
N HIS A 229 18.57 -16.05 19.53
CA HIS A 229 17.35 -16.85 19.60
C HIS A 229 16.13 -15.95 19.56
N TYR A 230 15.17 -16.31 18.71
CA TYR A 230 13.87 -15.66 18.58
C TYR A 230 12.76 -16.71 18.57
N ASP A 231 11.61 -16.34 19.15
CA ASP A 231 10.44 -17.25 19.20
C ASP A 231 9.64 -17.18 17.92
N MET A 232 9.71 -16.04 17.20
CA MET A 232 8.99 -15.81 15.96
C MET A 232 9.77 -14.86 15.05
N ILE A 233 9.60 -15.03 13.73
CA ILE A 233 10.17 -14.16 12.70
C ILE A 233 9.03 -13.64 11.82
N ILE A 234 9.01 -12.32 11.53
CA ILE A 234 8.10 -11.71 10.56
C ILE A 234 8.90 -11.09 9.42
N GLU A 235 8.68 -11.58 8.21
CA GLU A 235 9.32 -11.10 6.99
C GLU A 235 8.50 -10.00 6.31
N GLY A 236 9.00 -8.77 6.36
CA GLY A 236 8.47 -7.61 5.63
C GLY A 236 9.42 -7.13 4.53
N VAL A 237 9.89 -8.05 3.69
CA VAL A 237 10.95 -7.80 2.68
C VAL A 237 10.41 -7.36 1.31
N GLY A 238 9.18 -6.88 1.26
CA GLY A 238 8.52 -6.36 0.07
C GLY A 238 7.50 -7.31 -0.51
N THR A 239 6.98 -6.96 -1.69
CA THR A 239 5.93 -7.72 -2.38
C THR A 239 6.25 -7.86 -3.87
N HIS A 240 5.61 -8.83 -4.51
CA HIS A 240 5.60 -8.99 -5.97
C HIS A 240 4.17 -9.13 -6.49
N PRO A 241 3.88 -8.65 -7.70
CA PRO A 241 2.55 -8.77 -8.29
C PRO A 241 2.19 -10.22 -8.58
N ASN A 242 0.93 -10.59 -8.37
CA ASN A 242 0.41 -11.93 -8.65
C ASN A 242 0.13 -12.10 -10.14
N SER A 243 1.17 -12.18 -10.98
CA SER A 243 1.05 -12.19 -12.45
C SER A 243 1.38 -13.54 -13.11
N LYS A 244 1.81 -14.54 -12.37
CA LYS A 244 2.26 -15.82 -12.95
C LYS A 244 1.22 -16.50 -13.86
N PHE A 245 -0.07 -16.47 -13.48
CA PHE A 245 -1.15 -17.06 -14.27
C PHE A 245 -1.45 -16.32 -15.57
N ILE A 246 -0.93 -15.10 -15.73
CA ILE A 246 -1.09 -14.25 -16.91
C ILE A 246 -0.14 -14.69 -18.03
N GLU A 247 0.98 -15.36 -17.70
CA GLU A 247 1.99 -15.83 -18.67
C GLU A 247 1.42 -16.78 -19.73
N SER A 248 0.25 -17.39 -19.47
CA SER A 248 -0.47 -18.24 -20.43
C SER A 248 -1.23 -17.47 -21.51
N SER A 249 -1.27 -16.13 -21.44
CA SER A 249 -2.03 -15.25 -22.32
C SER A 249 -1.14 -14.28 -23.10
N ASN A 250 -1.75 -13.49 -24.01
CA ASN A 250 -1.07 -12.43 -24.75
C ASN A 250 -1.08 -11.07 -23.99
N ILE A 251 -1.48 -11.05 -22.72
CA ILE A 251 -1.45 -9.84 -21.87
C ILE A 251 0.01 -9.47 -21.60
N LYS A 252 0.36 -8.21 -21.87
CA LYS A 252 1.73 -7.72 -21.67
C LYS A 252 2.00 -7.47 -20.19
N LEU A 253 3.20 -7.89 -19.75
CA LEU A 253 3.76 -7.55 -18.45
C LEU A 253 4.99 -6.65 -18.60
N ASP A 254 5.19 -5.74 -17.66
CA ASP A 254 6.44 -5.02 -17.57
C ASP A 254 7.56 -5.91 -16.98
N ARG A 255 8.79 -5.37 -16.90
CA ARG A 255 9.96 -6.13 -16.38
C ARG A 255 9.84 -6.53 -14.91
N LYS A 256 8.89 -5.97 -14.18
CA LYS A 256 8.63 -6.25 -12.76
C LYS A 256 7.39 -7.13 -12.56
N GLY A 257 6.73 -7.54 -13.64
CA GLY A 257 5.53 -8.37 -13.61
C GLY A 257 4.22 -7.61 -13.41
N PHE A 258 4.22 -6.28 -13.52
CA PHE A 258 2.97 -5.48 -13.51
C PHE A 258 2.34 -5.45 -14.91
N ILE A 259 1.02 -5.25 -14.95
CA ILE A 259 0.27 -5.06 -16.18
C ILE A 259 0.20 -3.57 -16.51
N PRO A 260 0.82 -3.08 -17.61
CA PRO A 260 0.62 -1.73 -18.09
C PRO A 260 -0.82 -1.55 -18.59
N VAL A 261 -1.48 -0.48 -18.14
CA VAL A 261 -2.84 -0.15 -18.51
C VAL A 261 -2.95 1.27 -19.06
N ASN A 262 -3.98 1.49 -19.87
CA ASN A 262 -4.35 2.83 -20.34
C ASN A 262 -5.16 3.61 -19.28
N ASP A 263 -5.61 4.83 -19.62
CA ASP A 263 -6.37 5.71 -18.70
C ASP A 263 -7.78 5.18 -18.38
N LYS A 264 -8.19 4.10 -19.01
CA LYS A 264 -9.43 3.37 -18.75
C LYS A 264 -9.20 2.08 -17.98
N PHE A 265 -7.96 1.83 -17.55
CA PHE A 265 -7.49 0.59 -16.93
C PHE A 265 -7.63 -0.65 -17.81
N GLU A 266 -7.73 -0.48 -19.12
CA GLU A 266 -7.75 -1.57 -20.08
C GLU A 266 -6.31 -2.00 -20.39
N THR A 267 -6.09 -3.32 -20.51
CA THR A 267 -4.81 -3.91 -20.91
C THR A 267 -4.56 -3.76 -22.41
N ASN A 268 -3.53 -4.38 -22.93
CA ASN A 268 -3.34 -4.46 -24.40
C ASN A 268 -4.34 -5.39 -25.10
N ILE A 269 -5.16 -6.14 -24.36
CA ILE A 269 -6.21 -7.02 -24.90
C ILE A 269 -7.57 -6.38 -24.61
N PRO A 270 -8.41 -6.13 -25.62
CA PRO A 270 -9.73 -5.54 -25.44
C PRO A 270 -10.61 -6.35 -24.47
N ASN A 271 -11.42 -5.65 -23.67
CA ASN A 271 -12.31 -6.25 -22.67
C ASN A 271 -11.62 -6.93 -21.47
N ILE A 272 -10.30 -6.77 -21.35
CA ILE A 272 -9.53 -7.23 -20.18
C ILE A 272 -8.95 -6.00 -19.47
N TYR A 273 -9.34 -5.81 -18.24
CA TYR A 273 -8.95 -4.69 -17.37
C TYR A 273 -8.07 -5.17 -16.23
N ALA A 274 -7.14 -4.31 -15.76
CA ALA A 274 -6.31 -4.61 -14.60
C ALA A 274 -6.34 -3.44 -13.61
N ILE A 275 -6.57 -3.74 -12.32
CA ILE A 275 -6.74 -2.75 -11.26
C ILE A 275 -6.06 -3.18 -9.96
N GLY A 276 -5.74 -2.20 -9.11
CA GLY A 276 -5.05 -2.44 -7.84
C GLY A 276 -3.56 -2.73 -8.02
N ASP A 277 -2.99 -3.52 -7.11
CA ASP A 277 -1.54 -3.71 -6.98
C ASP A 277 -0.87 -4.39 -8.18
N ILE A 278 -1.64 -4.99 -9.07
CA ILE A 278 -1.14 -5.62 -10.30
C ILE A 278 -0.89 -4.62 -11.43
N ALA A 279 -1.56 -3.46 -11.41
CA ALA A 279 -1.57 -2.52 -12.51
C ALA A 279 -0.48 -1.45 -12.40
N THR A 280 0.07 -1.06 -13.55
CA THR A 280 0.94 0.12 -13.70
C THR A 280 0.28 1.12 -14.63
N SER A 281 0.14 2.38 -14.17
CA SER A 281 -0.33 3.53 -14.92
C SER A 281 0.74 4.64 -14.90
N HIS A 282 0.38 5.90 -14.71
CA HIS A 282 1.29 7.04 -14.74
C HIS A 282 1.07 8.00 -13.55
N TYR A 283 2.04 8.88 -13.31
CA TYR A 283 1.86 10.04 -12.44
C TYR A 283 1.01 11.11 -13.12
N ARG A 284 0.24 11.87 -12.31
CA ARG A 284 -0.62 12.95 -12.81
C ARG A 284 0.15 14.21 -13.21
N HIS A 285 1.25 14.50 -12.54
CA HIS A 285 1.97 15.76 -12.59
C HIS A 285 3.30 15.67 -13.36
N VAL A 286 3.74 14.47 -13.71
CA VAL A 286 4.97 14.23 -14.47
C VAL A 286 4.78 13.04 -15.43
N ASP A 287 5.54 13.03 -16.52
CA ASP A 287 5.52 11.94 -17.51
C ASP A 287 6.42 10.77 -17.07
N LEU A 288 5.95 10.03 -16.07
CA LEU A 288 6.59 8.81 -15.57
C LEU A 288 5.56 7.74 -15.24
N PRO A 289 5.89 6.46 -15.45
CA PRO A 289 5.03 5.36 -15.01
C PRO A 289 4.95 5.32 -13.48
N ALA A 290 3.79 4.97 -12.97
CA ALA A 290 3.52 4.88 -11.54
C ALA A 290 2.82 3.57 -11.17
N SER A 291 3.34 2.89 -10.16
CA SER A 291 2.65 1.84 -9.43
C SER A 291 2.50 2.29 -7.98
N VAL A 292 1.25 2.45 -7.53
CA VAL A 292 0.90 2.94 -6.20
C VAL A 292 -0.04 1.91 -5.56
N PRO A 293 0.52 0.90 -4.85
CA PRO A 293 -0.25 -0.19 -4.28
C PRO A 293 -0.98 0.24 -3.00
N LEU A 294 -1.94 1.15 -3.15
CA LEU A 294 -2.75 1.72 -2.09
C LEU A 294 -4.24 1.61 -2.42
N ALA A 295 -5.06 1.49 -1.39
CA ALA A 295 -6.50 1.26 -1.50
C ALA A 295 -7.23 2.30 -2.36
N TRP A 296 -6.89 3.60 -2.22
CA TRP A 296 -7.51 4.66 -3.01
C TRP A 296 -7.36 4.41 -4.51
N GLY A 297 -6.15 4.05 -4.97
CA GLY A 297 -5.89 3.76 -6.38
C GLY A 297 -6.74 2.60 -6.91
N ALA A 298 -6.84 1.52 -6.13
CA ALA A 298 -7.67 0.37 -6.47
C ALA A 298 -9.16 0.73 -6.54
N HIS A 299 -9.68 1.53 -5.60
CA HIS A 299 -11.07 1.99 -5.60
C HIS A 299 -11.38 2.94 -6.75
N ARG A 300 -10.46 3.86 -7.08
CA ARG A 300 -10.64 4.79 -8.21
C ARG A 300 -10.62 4.05 -9.54
N ALA A 301 -9.67 3.12 -9.73
CA ALA A 301 -9.61 2.26 -10.90
C ALA A 301 -10.90 1.42 -11.05
N ALA A 302 -11.37 0.82 -9.96
CA ALA A 302 -12.62 0.07 -9.93
C ALA A 302 -13.82 0.89 -10.41
N SER A 303 -13.92 2.16 -10.00
CA SER A 303 -14.99 3.05 -10.43
C SER A 303 -14.91 3.38 -11.93
N ILE A 304 -13.70 3.62 -12.44
CA ILE A 304 -13.50 3.92 -13.89
C ILE A 304 -13.86 2.69 -14.74
N VAL A 305 -13.35 1.50 -14.35
CA VAL A 305 -13.66 0.26 -15.09
C VAL A 305 -15.16 -0.03 -15.08
N ALA A 306 -15.85 0.21 -13.95
CA ALA A 306 -17.29 0.03 -13.88
C ALA A 306 -18.06 0.95 -14.85
N GLU A 307 -17.65 2.20 -14.97
CA GLU A 307 -18.23 3.16 -15.93
C GLU A 307 -17.94 2.74 -17.38
N GLN A 308 -16.72 2.28 -17.69
CA GLN A 308 -16.40 1.75 -19.02
C GLN A 308 -17.29 0.56 -19.40
N ILE A 309 -17.47 -0.39 -18.49
CA ILE A 309 -18.30 -1.58 -18.70
C ILE A 309 -19.78 -1.19 -18.90
N ALA A 310 -20.25 -0.16 -18.19
CA ALA A 310 -21.60 0.39 -18.34
C ALA A 310 -21.80 1.24 -19.61
N GLY A 311 -20.75 1.43 -20.44
CA GLY A 311 -20.81 2.19 -21.69
C GLY A 311 -20.54 3.70 -21.53
N ASN A 312 -20.12 4.16 -20.37
CA ASN A 312 -19.66 5.54 -20.16
C ASN A 312 -18.15 5.63 -20.34
N ASP A 313 -17.71 5.83 -21.57
CA ASP A 313 -16.29 5.83 -21.97
C ASP A 313 -15.62 7.21 -21.86
N THR A 314 -16.30 8.22 -21.33
CA THR A 314 -15.78 9.58 -21.18
C THR A 314 -14.97 9.78 -19.90
N ILE A 315 -15.04 8.82 -18.94
CA ILE A 315 -14.35 8.91 -17.68
C ILE A 315 -12.99 8.22 -17.80
N GLU A 316 -11.93 8.99 -17.56
CA GLU A 316 -10.55 8.54 -17.64
C GLU A 316 -9.80 8.80 -16.33
N PHE A 317 -8.76 8.00 -16.11
CA PHE A 317 -7.82 8.22 -15.02
C PHE A 317 -6.88 9.38 -15.37
N LYS A 318 -6.65 10.26 -14.40
CA LYS A 318 -5.76 11.42 -14.56
C LYS A 318 -4.37 11.23 -13.97
N GLY A 319 -4.04 10.01 -13.57
CA GLY A 319 -2.76 9.67 -12.96
C GLY A 319 -2.75 9.70 -11.44
N PHE A 320 -1.75 9.03 -10.86
CA PHE A 320 -1.48 9.02 -9.42
C PHE A 320 -0.71 10.27 -8.98
N LEU A 321 -0.92 10.69 -7.75
CA LEU A 321 -0.02 11.65 -7.09
C LEU A 321 1.06 10.94 -6.25
N GLY A 322 0.89 9.66 -5.92
CA GLY A 322 1.84 8.93 -5.08
C GLY A 322 1.72 9.31 -3.60
N ASN A 323 0.54 9.72 -3.15
CA ASN A 323 0.29 10.12 -1.77
C ASN A 323 0.40 8.91 -0.83
N ASN A 324 1.13 9.06 0.28
CA ASN A 324 1.31 8.01 1.27
C ASN A 324 1.52 8.60 2.67
N ILE A 325 1.14 7.83 3.69
CA ILE A 325 1.28 8.21 5.09
C ILE A 325 1.48 6.94 5.93
N VAL A 326 2.32 7.04 6.94
CA VAL A 326 2.51 6.00 7.97
C VAL A 326 2.68 6.65 9.34
N LYS A 327 2.10 6.04 10.36
CA LYS A 327 2.35 6.34 11.76
C LYS A 327 3.42 5.37 12.28
N PHE A 328 4.37 5.87 13.05
CA PHE A 328 5.31 5.06 13.82
C PHE A 328 5.47 5.68 15.20
N PHE A 329 4.92 5.04 16.19
CA PHE A 329 4.76 5.54 17.54
C PHE A 329 4.18 6.96 17.58
N ASP A 330 4.94 7.93 18.07
CA ASP A 330 4.46 9.33 18.19
C ASP A 330 4.52 10.10 16.86
N TYR A 331 5.20 9.59 15.83
CA TYR A 331 5.46 10.34 14.61
C TYR A 331 4.59 9.89 13.44
N THR A 332 4.26 10.87 12.61
CA THR A 332 3.63 10.70 11.30
C THR A 332 4.63 11.05 10.21
N PHE A 333 4.79 10.14 9.26
CA PHE A 333 5.61 10.30 8.05
C PHE A 333 4.66 10.32 6.85
N ALA A 334 4.61 11.42 6.13
CA ALA A 334 3.72 11.57 4.98
C ALA A 334 4.48 12.14 3.78
N SER A 335 4.15 11.68 2.58
CA SER A 335 4.73 12.24 1.36
C SER A 335 3.79 12.13 0.17
N VAL A 336 4.02 12.98 -0.83
CA VAL A 336 3.32 13.00 -2.12
C VAL A 336 4.29 13.33 -3.23
N GLY A 337 4.00 12.87 -4.43
CA GLY A 337 4.80 13.11 -5.64
C GLY A 337 5.70 11.92 -5.98
N VAL A 338 6.69 12.18 -6.81
CA VAL A 338 7.66 11.16 -7.25
C VAL A 338 8.46 10.61 -6.08
N LYS A 339 8.91 9.37 -6.19
CA LYS A 339 9.75 8.74 -5.15
C LYS A 339 11.13 9.42 -5.08
N PRO A 340 11.84 9.39 -3.95
CA PRO A 340 13.15 10.03 -3.81
C PRO A 340 14.16 9.63 -4.90
N ASN A 341 14.15 8.35 -5.30
CA ASN A 341 15.05 7.87 -6.35
C ASN A 341 14.65 8.28 -7.77
N GLU A 342 13.42 8.75 -7.99
CA GLU A 342 12.92 9.23 -9.27
C GLU A 342 13.23 10.72 -9.48
N LEU A 343 13.45 11.50 -8.43
CA LEU A 343 13.83 12.92 -8.49
C LEU A 343 15.05 13.17 -9.37
N LYS A 344 16.00 12.25 -9.43
CA LYS A 344 17.21 12.35 -10.30
C LYS A 344 16.92 12.46 -11.80
N GLN A 345 15.67 12.23 -12.23
CA GLN A 345 15.23 12.37 -13.62
C GLN A 345 14.84 13.82 -13.95
N PHE A 346 14.83 14.72 -12.96
CA PHE A 346 14.41 16.11 -13.09
C PHE A 346 15.56 17.06 -12.70
N ASP A 347 15.57 18.26 -13.29
CA ASP A 347 16.34 19.38 -12.77
C ASP A 347 15.49 20.08 -11.70
N TYR A 348 15.84 19.88 -10.43
CA TYR A 348 15.01 20.34 -9.30
C TYR A 348 15.80 21.17 -8.29
N LYS A 349 15.07 21.96 -7.57
CA LYS A 349 15.50 22.56 -6.30
C LYS A 349 14.69 22.01 -5.14
N MET A 350 15.27 22.09 -3.95
CA MET A 350 14.65 21.69 -2.70
C MET A 350 14.60 22.87 -1.74
N VAL A 351 13.49 22.99 -1.06
CA VAL A 351 13.29 23.92 0.05
C VAL A 351 12.67 23.17 1.23
N GLU A 352 13.12 23.50 2.42
CA GLU A 352 12.61 22.87 3.65
C GLU A 352 12.40 23.91 4.76
N VAL A 353 11.44 23.61 5.62
CA VAL A 353 11.07 24.40 6.80
C VAL A 353 10.82 23.47 7.96
N THR A 354 11.39 23.80 9.11
CA THR A 354 11.02 23.23 10.40
C THR A 354 10.40 24.32 11.25
N GLN A 355 9.19 24.10 11.74
CA GLN A 355 8.44 25.01 12.58
C GLN A 355 7.57 24.19 13.53
N GLY A 356 7.07 24.79 14.60
CA GLY A 356 6.03 24.12 15.41
C GLY A 356 4.81 23.75 14.57
N ALA A 357 4.18 22.65 14.85
CA ALA A 357 2.98 22.21 14.14
C ALA A 357 1.81 23.21 14.26
N HIS A 358 1.80 23.94 15.38
CA HIS A 358 0.83 25.00 15.70
C HIS A 358 1.51 26.18 16.45
N ALA A 359 0.74 27.14 16.94
CA ALA A 359 1.27 28.35 17.58
C ALA A 359 2.15 28.03 18.81
N ASN A 360 3.34 28.63 18.90
CA ASN A 360 4.34 28.32 19.91
C ASN A 360 3.88 28.59 21.36
N TYR A 361 2.94 29.52 21.54
CA TYR A 361 2.38 29.85 22.87
C TYR A 361 1.25 28.91 23.30
N TYR A 362 0.77 28.03 22.41
CA TYR A 362 -0.22 27.02 22.74
C TYR A 362 0.46 25.73 23.21
N PRO A 363 0.00 25.13 24.32
CA PRO A 363 0.63 23.94 24.90
C PRO A 363 0.64 22.73 23.94
N GLY A 364 1.65 21.87 24.09
CA GLY A 364 1.77 20.61 23.33
C GLY A 364 2.42 20.76 21.96
N ASN A 365 2.90 21.95 21.60
CA ASN A 365 3.53 22.17 20.32
C ASN A 365 4.77 21.28 20.13
N SER A 366 4.89 20.68 18.94
CA SER A 366 6.01 19.81 18.55
C SER A 366 6.56 20.22 17.19
N PRO A 367 7.85 19.98 16.92
CA PRO A 367 8.42 20.25 15.61
C PRO A 367 7.71 19.49 14.50
N LEU A 368 7.42 20.18 13.40
CA LEU A 368 6.98 19.63 12.13
C LEU A 368 7.97 20.05 11.06
N HIS A 369 8.55 19.08 10.38
CA HIS A 369 9.48 19.29 9.28
C HIS A 369 8.76 19.06 7.95
N LEU A 370 8.83 20.06 7.05
CA LEU A 370 8.24 20.01 5.71
C LEU A 370 9.31 20.29 4.67
N ARG A 371 9.40 19.44 3.66
CA ARG A 371 10.33 19.54 2.53
C ARG A 371 9.56 19.47 1.23
N VAL A 372 9.89 20.34 0.27
CA VAL A 372 9.29 20.41 -1.05
C VAL A 372 10.37 20.44 -2.11
N TYR A 373 10.20 19.64 -3.14
CA TYR A 373 11.02 19.61 -4.34
C TYR A 373 10.21 20.16 -5.52
N TYR A 374 10.80 21.03 -6.30
CA TYR A 374 10.13 21.67 -7.44
C TYR A 374 11.08 21.74 -8.66
N ASP A 375 10.49 21.65 -9.84
CA ASP A 375 11.19 21.75 -11.11
C ASP A 375 11.76 23.15 -11.31
N THR A 376 13.02 23.26 -11.75
CA THR A 376 13.69 24.58 -11.93
C THR A 376 13.16 25.37 -13.12
N SER A 377 12.60 24.70 -14.11
CA SER A 377 12.15 25.33 -15.37
C SER A 377 10.77 25.98 -15.25
N ASN A 378 9.82 25.29 -14.62
CA ASN A 378 8.43 25.73 -14.50
C ASN A 378 7.97 25.95 -13.05
N ARG A 379 8.82 25.64 -12.08
CA ARG A 379 8.61 25.77 -10.63
C ARG A 379 7.42 24.95 -10.08
N GLN A 380 6.93 23.97 -10.83
CA GLN A 380 5.89 23.03 -10.37
C GLN A 380 6.44 22.08 -9.31
N ILE A 381 5.56 21.71 -8.37
CA ILE A 381 5.92 20.81 -7.28
C ILE A 381 6.05 19.38 -7.80
N LEU A 382 7.22 18.78 -7.63
CA LEU A 382 7.53 17.40 -8.01
C LEU A 382 7.26 16.42 -6.87
N ARG A 383 7.55 16.85 -5.64
CA ARG A 383 7.47 16.03 -4.43
C ARG A 383 7.34 16.90 -3.20
N ALA A 384 6.62 16.39 -2.22
CA ALA A 384 6.66 16.92 -0.85
C ALA A 384 6.74 15.78 0.17
N ALA A 385 7.38 16.07 1.31
CA ALA A 385 7.50 15.14 2.43
C ALA A 385 7.37 15.91 3.76
N ALA A 386 6.66 15.33 4.72
CA ALA A 386 6.47 15.92 6.04
C ALA A 386 6.67 14.87 7.13
N VAL A 387 7.31 15.27 8.23
CA VAL A 387 7.53 14.45 9.42
C VAL A 387 7.28 15.27 10.67
N GLY A 388 6.46 14.76 11.58
CA GLY A 388 6.15 15.39 12.87
C GLY A 388 5.19 14.53 13.67
N LYS A 389 4.95 14.93 14.93
CA LYS A 389 3.98 14.24 15.79
C LYS A 389 2.54 14.56 15.39
N GLU A 390 2.31 15.73 14.82
CA GLU A 390 1.00 16.18 14.38
C GLU A 390 1.10 17.09 13.14
N GLY A 391 0.04 17.13 12.34
CA GLY A 391 -0.14 18.06 11.24
C GLY A 391 0.63 17.76 9.96
N ALA A 392 1.36 16.64 9.87
CA ALA A 392 2.01 16.18 8.65
C ALA A 392 0.98 15.80 7.58
N ASP A 393 -0.07 15.09 7.96
CA ASP A 393 -1.23 14.72 7.16
C ASP A 393 -1.89 15.92 6.48
N LYS A 394 -2.27 16.92 7.28
CA LYS A 394 -2.90 18.17 6.80
C LYS A 394 -2.06 18.84 5.70
N ARG A 395 -0.74 18.97 5.91
CA ARG A 395 0.14 19.69 4.97
C ARG A 395 0.35 18.89 3.68
N ILE A 396 0.46 17.59 3.78
CA ILE A 396 0.60 16.73 2.59
C ILE A 396 -0.70 16.68 1.79
N ASP A 397 -1.87 16.66 2.41
CA ASP A 397 -3.15 16.72 1.68
C ASP A 397 -3.33 18.06 0.94
N VAL A 398 -2.94 19.17 1.55
CA VAL A 398 -2.95 20.49 0.88
C VAL A 398 -1.96 20.51 -0.29
N LEU A 399 -0.74 19.99 -0.12
CA LEU A 399 0.25 19.93 -1.21
C LEU A 399 -0.17 18.96 -2.30
N SER A 400 -0.92 17.89 -1.96
CA SER A 400 -1.54 17.01 -2.95
C SER A 400 -2.53 17.75 -3.83
N MET A 401 -3.36 18.62 -3.24
CA MET A 401 -4.29 19.48 -3.99
C MET A 401 -3.56 20.52 -4.84
N ALA A 402 -2.45 21.08 -4.33
CA ALA A 402 -1.59 22.00 -5.09
C ALA A 402 -1.01 21.30 -6.33
N MET A 403 -0.41 20.11 -6.15
CA MET A 403 0.14 19.30 -7.24
C MET A 403 -0.95 18.87 -8.24
N MET A 404 -2.12 18.49 -7.76
CA MET A 404 -3.26 18.10 -8.61
C MET A 404 -3.69 19.24 -9.54
N ASN A 405 -3.54 20.48 -9.11
CA ASN A 405 -3.84 21.69 -9.87
C ASN A 405 -2.61 22.31 -10.53
N GLN A 406 -1.46 21.62 -10.51
CA GLN A 406 -0.20 22.05 -11.13
C GLN A 406 0.29 23.43 -10.63
N LEU A 407 0.02 23.74 -9.36
CA LEU A 407 0.49 24.97 -8.75
C LEU A 407 2.02 24.98 -8.66
N THR A 408 2.59 26.17 -8.76
CA THR A 408 4.00 26.41 -8.54
C THR A 408 4.31 26.53 -7.05
N VAL A 409 5.57 26.36 -6.68
CA VAL A 409 6.02 26.57 -5.30
C VAL A 409 5.82 28.03 -4.85
N ASP A 410 5.81 29.00 -5.79
CA ASP A 410 5.60 30.43 -5.49
C ASP A 410 4.17 30.71 -5.04
N GLU A 411 3.18 30.05 -5.65
CA GLU A 411 1.76 30.21 -5.34
C GLU A 411 1.41 29.73 -3.94
N LEU A 412 2.26 28.92 -3.30
CA LEU A 412 2.09 28.53 -1.90
C LEU A 412 2.13 29.73 -0.95
N THR A 413 2.70 30.86 -1.35
CA THR A 413 2.68 32.11 -0.56
C THR A 413 1.26 32.70 -0.41
N GLU A 414 0.40 32.44 -1.39
CA GLU A 414 -0.96 32.99 -1.46
C GLU A 414 -2.01 32.08 -0.80
N PHE A 415 -1.60 30.89 -0.36
CA PHE A 415 -2.53 29.91 0.21
C PHE A 415 -2.99 30.34 1.61
N GLU A 416 -4.29 30.60 1.74
CA GLU A 416 -4.91 30.90 3.04
C GLU A 416 -5.18 29.63 3.82
N VAL A 417 -4.35 29.36 4.85
CA VAL A 417 -4.51 28.22 5.75
C VAL A 417 -5.48 28.58 6.87
N ALA A 418 -6.41 27.69 7.18
CA ALA A 418 -7.27 27.85 8.35
C ALA A 418 -6.42 27.95 9.62
N TYR A 419 -6.51 29.10 10.31
CA TYR A 419 -5.70 29.39 11.49
C TYR A 419 -6.55 29.48 12.76
N ALA A 420 -6.11 28.75 13.76
CA ALA A 420 -6.31 29.04 15.17
C ALA A 420 -5.13 28.48 15.95
N PRO A 421 -4.81 28.98 17.18
CA PRO A 421 -3.62 28.58 17.92
C PRO A 421 -3.34 27.06 18.02
N PRO A 422 -4.36 26.19 18.20
CA PRO A 422 -4.14 24.73 18.27
C PRO A 422 -3.83 24.05 16.95
N TYR A 423 -3.97 24.71 15.78
CA TYR A 423 -3.98 24.02 14.48
C TYR A 423 -2.87 24.44 13.52
N SER A 424 -2.39 25.66 13.61
CA SER A 424 -1.35 26.18 12.70
C SER A 424 -0.73 27.48 13.23
N HIS A 425 0.16 28.05 12.41
CA HIS A 425 0.62 29.45 12.55
C HIS A 425 -0.12 30.35 11.58
N PRO A 426 -0.17 31.69 11.83
CA PRO A 426 -0.71 32.67 10.86
C PRO A 426 0.00 32.62 9.49
N LYS A 427 1.30 32.25 9.48
CA LYS A 427 2.07 31.88 8.31
C LYS A 427 2.46 30.41 8.49
N ASP A 428 1.71 29.52 7.86
CA ASP A 428 1.93 28.08 7.96
C ASP A 428 3.21 27.66 7.25
N LEU A 429 3.70 26.45 7.55
CA LEU A 429 4.86 25.86 6.89
C LEU A 429 4.72 25.88 5.36
N ILE A 430 3.51 25.67 4.84
CA ILE A 430 3.21 25.75 3.40
C ILE A 430 3.57 27.14 2.84
N ASN A 431 3.12 28.21 3.49
CA ASN A 431 3.46 29.57 3.09
C ASN A 431 4.97 29.83 3.19
N MET A 432 5.59 29.32 4.27
CA MET A 432 7.01 29.49 4.51
C MET A 432 7.87 28.77 3.43
N ILE A 433 7.42 27.63 2.90
CA ILE A 433 8.04 27.00 1.72
C ILE A 433 8.03 27.96 0.54
N GLY A 434 6.87 28.55 0.20
CA GLY A 434 6.76 29.50 -0.89
C GLY A 434 7.65 30.74 -0.71
N TYR A 435 7.73 31.31 0.50
CA TYR A 435 8.62 32.46 0.80
C TYR A 435 10.10 32.11 0.68
N LYS A 436 10.51 30.92 1.09
CA LYS A 436 11.93 30.47 1.00
C LYS A 436 12.33 30.03 -0.40
N ALA A 437 11.40 29.69 -1.27
CA ALA A 437 11.67 29.27 -2.63
C ALA A 437 12.01 30.43 -3.59
N LYS A 438 11.73 31.66 -3.20
CA LYS A 438 11.97 32.91 -3.98
C LYS A 438 13.43 33.24 -4.17
#